data_7a1a8dba56587807aeabeabd166f9348
#
_entry.id   7a1a8dba56587807aeabeabd166f9348
#
_cell.length_a   1.000
_cell.length_b   1.000
_cell.length_c   1.000
_cell.angle_alpha   90.00
_cell.angle_beta   90.00
_cell.angle_gamma   90.00
#
_symmetry.space_group_name_H-M   'P 1'
#
loop_
_entity.id
_entity.type
_entity.pdbx_description
1 polymer ?
#
loop_
_entity_poly.entity_id
_entity_poly.type
_entity_poly.pdbx_seq_one_letter_code
_entity_poly.pdbx_strand_id
1 'polypeptide(L)'
;MPDTVTIDQALDAFLGDQRARLSDRTYRNYEDVIRLLRDSLNRYAYSSLDARDSKRWQNAFDAGDEDAFCKLFGPDEIPPHLGEFLGYFMVRKVSAGQELLKAAGTVTGKLARWLEQQAYIESDAAEVAVDRARDSARELPAADRLTDLLVEVAMKAPDLDVDDVDEEDWVEDQLMIDQVQPRKVWFEGGIGPIQVPKRASELAQPGWMVFIVAARRNGRWHLLEVGTVYP
;
A
#
# COMPACT_ATOMS: atom_id res chain seq x y z
N MET A 1 13.64 35.26 3.72
CA MET A 1 12.67 34.24 4.18
C MET A 1 13.46 33.29 5.06
N PRO A 2 13.05 32.93 6.25
CA PRO A 2 13.70 31.80 6.93
C PRO A 2 13.65 30.62 6.00
N ASP A 3 14.76 29.88 5.87
CA ASP A 3 14.81 28.64 5.08
C ASP A 3 13.78 27.67 5.61
N THR A 4 12.69 27.53 4.89
CA THR A 4 11.63 26.57 5.27
C THR A 4 12.23 25.18 5.08
N VAL A 5 12.21 24.37 6.13
CA VAL A 5 12.70 22.97 6.09
C VAL A 5 11.99 22.21 4.97
N THR A 6 12.75 21.56 4.13
CA THR A 6 12.19 20.73 3.05
C THR A 6 11.86 19.32 3.55
N ILE A 7 11.08 18.57 2.76
CA ILE A 7 10.81 17.15 3.03
C ILE A 7 12.13 16.38 3.17
N ASP A 8 13.07 16.55 2.24
CA ASP A 8 14.38 15.88 2.28
C ASP A 8 15.13 16.14 3.57
N GLN A 9 15.20 17.39 3.98
CA GLN A 9 15.88 17.79 5.22
C GLN A 9 15.19 17.21 6.46
N ALA A 10 13.86 17.17 6.49
CA ALA A 10 13.10 16.57 7.59
C ALA A 10 13.30 15.05 7.67
N LEU A 11 13.28 14.35 6.54
CA LEU A 11 13.49 12.90 6.48
C LEU A 11 14.92 12.52 6.88
N ASP A 12 15.94 13.30 6.49
CA ASP A 12 17.33 13.10 6.92
C ASP A 12 17.50 13.35 8.42
N ALA A 13 16.88 14.40 8.96
CA ALA A 13 16.90 14.69 10.39
C ALA A 13 16.20 13.55 11.19
N PHE A 14 15.06 13.05 10.71
CA PHE A 14 14.39 11.90 11.32
C PHE A 14 15.31 10.67 11.38
N LEU A 15 15.95 10.32 10.27
CA LEU A 15 16.88 9.18 10.22
C LEU A 15 18.08 9.40 11.17
N GLY A 16 18.62 10.60 11.23
CA GLY A 16 19.69 10.96 12.16
C GLY A 16 19.32 10.72 13.61
N ASP A 17 18.14 11.16 14.03
CA ASP A 17 17.60 10.95 15.39
C ASP A 17 17.37 9.45 15.72
N GLN A 18 16.99 8.66 14.72
CA GLN A 18 16.76 7.22 14.93
C GLN A 18 18.08 6.44 14.97
N ARG A 19 19.12 6.88 14.28
CA ARG A 19 20.42 6.15 14.21
C ARG A 19 21.02 5.85 15.57
N ALA A 20 20.94 6.81 16.48
CA ALA A 20 21.51 6.66 17.83
C ALA A 20 20.72 5.68 18.74
N ARG A 21 19.49 5.32 18.36
CA ARG A 21 18.55 4.56 19.21
C ARG A 21 18.27 3.15 18.71
N LEU A 22 18.62 2.84 17.47
CA LEU A 22 18.27 1.59 16.82
C LEU A 22 19.48 0.69 16.57
N SER A 23 19.25 -0.63 16.55
CA SER A 23 20.24 -1.57 16.05
C SER A 23 20.42 -1.39 14.53
N ASP A 24 21.60 -1.79 14.00
CA ASP A 24 21.90 -1.68 12.56
C ASP A 24 20.85 -2.37 11.67
N ARG A 25 20.33 -3.53 12.09
CA ARG A 25 19.29 -4.24 11.34
C ARG A 25 17.98 -3.43 11.29
N THR A 26 17.55 -2.90 12.44
CA THR A 26 16.32 -2.11 12.50
C THR A 26 16.47 -0.81 11.74
N TYR A 27 17.64 -0.17 11.86
CA TYR A 27 17.92 1.09 11.17
C TYR A 27 17.88 0.94 9.64
N ARG A 28 18.39 -0.17 9.09
CA ARG A 28 18.26 -0.44 7.64
C ARG A 28 16.81 -0.45 7.17
N ASN A 29 15.89 -1.04 7.96
CA ASN A 29 14.46 -0.99 7.61
C ASN A 29 13.94 0.45 7.58
N TYR A 30 14.44 1.33 8.46
CA TYR A 30 14.08 2.76 8.44
C TYR A 30 14.62 3.45 7.18
N GLU A 31 15.89 3.22 6.85
CA GLU A 31 16.50 3.76 5.63
C GLU A 31 15.73 3.31 4.38
N ASP A 32 15.39 2.02 4.28
CA ASP A 32 14.64 1.48 3.14
C ASP A 32 13.24 2.09 3.05
N VAL A 33 12.49 2.19 4.15
CA VAL A 33 11.15 2.77 4.16
C VAL A 33 11.20 4.26 3.80
N ILE A 34 12.13 5.03 4.37
CA ILE A 34 12.26 6.46 4.07
C ILE A 34 12.69 6.70 2.63
N ARG A 35 13.60 5.89 2.08
CA ARG A 35 13.96 5.94 0.65
C ARG A 35 12.74 5.69 -0.24
N LEU A 36 11.95 4.64 0.06
CA LEU A 36 10.73 4.32 -0.68
C LEU A 36 9.65 5.42 -0.55
N LEU A 37 9.55 6.06 0.61
CA LEU A 37 8.64 7.19 0.79
C LEU A 37 9.07 8.39 -0.07
N ARG A 38 10.38 8.71 -0.13
CA ARG A 38 10.91 9.74 -1.04
C ARG A 38 10.58 9.42 -2.50
N ASP A 39 10.82 8.19 -2.92
CA ASP A 39 10.50 7.74 -4.29
C ASP A 39 9.00 7.90 -4.58
N SER A 40 8.14 7.56 -3.65
CA SER A 40 6.69 7.71 -3.78
C SER A 40 6.29 9.19 -3.90
N LEU A 41 6.78 10.05 -2.99
CA LEU A 41 6.49 11.48 -2.98
C LEU A 41 6.95 12.16 -4.27
N ASN A 42 8.18 11.92 -4.71
CA ASN A 42 8.73 12.52 -5.92
C ASN A 42 7.97 12.09 -7.20
N ARG A 43 7.43 10.87 -7.23
CA ARG A 43 6.77 10.32 -8.43
C ARG A 43 5.27 10.57 -8.49
N TYR A 44 4.60 10.79 -7.36
CA TYR A 44 3.12 10.79 -7.34
C TYR A 44 2.52 12.03 -6.66
N ALA A 45 3.19 12.62 -5.65
CA ALA A 45 2.61 13.67 -4.84
C ALA A 45 2.34 14.98 -5.60
N TYR A 46 3.01 15.21 -6.72
CA TYR A 46 2.82 16.40 -7.55
C TYR A 46 1.39 16.55 -8.08
N SER A 47 0.63 15.45 -8.16
CA SER A 47 -0.75 15.46 -8.68
C SER A 47 -1.75 16.22 -7.78
N SER A 48 -1.42 16.43 -6.51
CA SER A 48 -2.23 17.16 -5.52
C SER A 48 -1.90 18.64 -5.42
N LEU A 49 -0.83 19.10 -6.08
CA LEU A 49 -0.37 20.49 -6.01
C LEU A 49 -1.38 21.46 -6.65
N ASP A 50 -1.50 22.64 -6.05
CA ASP A 50 -2.20 23.75 -6.67
C ASP A 50 -1.50 24.23 -7.95
N ALA A 51 -2.14 25.14 -8.72
CA ALA A 51 -1.62 25.61 -10.00
C ALA A 51 -0.26 26.36 -9.89
N ARG A 52 0.02 27.01 -8.75
CA ARG A 52 1.25 27.73 -8.50
C ARG A 52 2.41 26.78 -8.21
N ASP A 53 2.18 25.87 -7.29
CA ASP A 53 3.18 24.91 -6.84
C ASP A 53 3.42 23.82 -7.89
N SER A 54 2.38 23.42 -8.64
CA SER A 54 2.51 22.54 -9.81
C SER A 54 3.47 23.16 -10.86
N LYS A 55 3.33 24.48 -11.16
CA LYS A 55 4.25 25.15 -12.08
C LYS A 55 5.68 25.22 -11.55
N ARG A 56 5.85 25.44 -10.24
CA ARG A 56 7.17 25.47 -9.58
C ARG A 56 7.84 24.09 -9.65
N TRP A 57 7.11 23.04 -9.36
CA TRP A 57 7.57 21.66 -9.48
C TRP A 57 7.91 21.31 -10.93
N GLN A 58 7.02 21.62 -11.88
CA GLN A 58 7.22 21.33 -13.30
C GLN A 58 8.50 21.97 -13.84
N ASN A 59 8.78 23.22 -13.50
CA ASN A 59 10.00 23.91 -13.93
C ASN A 59 11.29 23.20 -13.44
N ALA A 60 11.29 22.69 -12.21
CA ALA A 60 12.43 21.96 -11.66
C ALA A 60 12.56 20.56 -12.30
N PHE A 61 11.45 19.88 -12.49
CA PHE A 61 11.41 18.57 -13.15
C PHE A 61 11.88 18.65 -14.61
N ASP A 62 11.42 19.65 -15.37
CA ASP A 62 11.85 19.89 -16.75
C ASP A 62 13.34 20.28 -16.84
N ALA A 63 13.91 20.82 -15.77
CA ALA A 63 15.35 21.08 -15.63
C ALA A 63 16.15 19.80 -15.29
N GLY A 64 15.50 18.64 -15.13
CA GLY A 64 16.12 17.35 -14.86
C GLY A 64 16.22 16.98 -13.37
N ASP A 65 15.52 17.68 -12.47
CA ASP A 65 15.47 17.31 -11.05
C ASP A 65 14.31 16.35 -10.79
N GLU A 66 14.59 15.04 -10.80
CA GLU A 66 13.60 13.98 -10.51
C GLU A 66 13.17 13.97 -9.03
N ASP A 67 13.95 14.61 -8.13
CA ASP A 67 13.66 14.70 -6.70
C ASP A 67 13.01 16.03 -6.31
N ALA A 68 12.51 16.78 -7.28
CA ALA A 68 12.02 18.16 -7.12
C ALA A 68 10.95 18.30 -6.02
N PHE A 69 10.04 17.33 -5.86
CA PHE A 69 8.99 17.42 -4.86
C PHE A 69 9.57 17.50 -3.45
N CYS A 70 10.40 16.55 -3.05
CA CYS A 70 11.00 16.51 -1.72
C CYS A 70 11.96 17.67 -1.44
N LYS A 71 12.55 18.27 -2.47
CA LYS A 71 13.45 19.42 -2.35
C LYS A 71 12.73 20.77 -2.30
N LEU A 72 11.53 20.87 -2.85
CA LEU A 72 10.80 22.13 -2.98
C LEU A 72 9.75 22.35 -1.90
N PHE A 73 9.15 21.26 -1.37
CA PHE A 73 8.00 21.36 -0.46
C PHE A 73 8.37 21.02 0.99
N GLY A 74 7.54 21.49 1.91
CA GLY A 74 7.72 21.30 3.35
C GLY A 74 7.22 19.93 3.84
N PRO A 75 7.60 19.50 5.05
CA PRO A 75 7.22 18.22 5.63
C PRO A 75 5.73 18.11 5.95
N ASP A 76 4.98 19.19 5.96
CA ASP A 76 3.52 19.24 6.05
C ASP A 76 2.81 18.58 4.86
N GLU A 77 3.50 18.44 3.74
CA GLU A 77 3.01 17.69 2.57
C GLU A 77 3.14 16.16 2.71
N ILE A 78 3.83 15.63 3.73
CA ILE A 78 3.98 14.19 3.90
C ILE A 78 2.67 13.48 4.28
N PRO A 79 1.91 13.91 5.32
CA PRO A 79 0.74 13.18 5.80
C PRO A 79 -0.34 12.92 4.75
N PRO A 80 -0.70 13.87 3.86
CA PRO A 80 -1.72 13.63 2.83
C PRO A 80 -1.40 12.45 1.90
N HIS A 81 -0.10 12.19 1.65
CA HIS A 81 0.37 11.18 0.69
C HIS A 81 0.65 9.80 1.31
N LEU A 82 0.57 9.67 2.64
CA LEU A 82 0.83 8.39 3.31
C LEU A 82 -0.16 7.28 2.92
N GLY A 83 -1.39 7.66 2.53
CA GLY A 83 -2.38 6.72 2.03
C GLY A 83 -1.97 6.08 0.71
N GLU A 84 -1.51 6.89 -0.23
CA GLU A 84 -1.03 6.41 -1.52
C GLU A 84 0.28 5.61 -1.35
N PHE A 85 1.18 6.08 -0.51
CA PHE A 85 2.41 5.36 -0.20
C PHE A 85 2.14 3.96 0.36
N LEU A 86 1.34 3.84 1.41
CA LEU A 86 1.09 2.57 2.09
C LEU A 86 0.13 1.68 1.32
N GLY A 87 -0.97 2.23 0.78
CA GLY A 87 -2.04 1.46 0.14
C GLY A 87 -1.76 1.08 -1.31
N TYR A 88 -1.00 1.90 -2.04
CA TYR A 88 -0.74 1.67 -3.47
C TYR A 88 0.73 1.40 -3.77
N PHE A 89 1.62 2.32 -3.39
CA PHE A 89 3.03 2.23 -3.77
C PHE A 89 3.71 0.99 -3.17
N MET A 90 3.56 0.77 -1.87
CA MET A 90 4.15 -0.39 -1.19
C MET A 90 3.59 -1.72 -1.70
N VAL A 91 2.32 -1.76 -2.11
CA VAL A 91 1.66 -2.98 -2.56
C VAL A 91 1.98 -3.28 -4.02
N ARG A 92 2.01 -2.25 -4.88
CA ARG A 92 2.05 -2.45 -6.34
C ARG A 92 3.42 -2.20 -6.98
N LYS A 93 4.23 -1.34 -6.38
CA LYS A 93 5.49 -0.87 -6.98
C LYS A 93 6.73 -1.44 -6.31
N VAL A 94 6.57 -2.07 -5.15
CA VAL A 94 7.69 -2.59 -4.36
C VAL A 94 7.58 -4.10 -4.22
N SER A 95 8.60 -4.83 -4.66
CA SER A 95 8.76 -6.25 -4.32
C SER A 95 9.28 -6.36 -2.89
N ALA A 96 8.38 -6.22 -1.92
CA ALA A 96 8.72 -6.16 -0.51
C ALA A 96 8.47 -7.50 0.19
N GLY A 97 9.43 -7.95 1.00
CA GLY A 97 9.20 -9.06 1.91
C GLY A 97 8.37 -8.61 3.13
N GLN A 98 7.80 -9.58 3.84
CA GLN A 98 6.92 -9.37 5.02
C GLN A 98 7.51 -8.43 6.08
N GLU A 99 8.83 -8.47 6.30
CA GLU A 99 9.50 -7.59 7.27
C GLU A 99 9.45 -6.12 6.84
N LEU A 100 9.66 -5.84 5.55
CA LEU A 100 9.62 -4.49 5.01
C LEU A 100 8.19 -3.94 4.96
N LEU A 101 7.20 -4.75 4.59
CA LEU A 101 5.79 -4.36 4.62
C LEU A 101 5.34 -3.95 6.02
N LYS A 102 5.70 -4.74 7.04
CA LYS A 102 5.44 -4.38 8.44
C LYS A 102 6.20 -3.13 8.87
N ALA A 103 7.46 -2.99 8.43
CA ALA A 103 8.27 -1.83 8.74
C ALA A 103 7.69 -0.55 8.13
N ALA A 104 7.12 -0.62 6.91
CA ALA A 104 6.51 0.53 6.24
C ALA A 104 5.48 1.23 7.16
N GLY A 105 4.51 0.52 7.68
CA GLY A 105 3.55 1.10 8.62
C GLY A 105 4.20 1.56 9.94
N THR A 106 5.08 0.72 10.52
CA THR A 106 5.72 1.08 11.81
C THR A 106 6.58 2.34 11.72
N VAL A 107 7.39 2.46 10.68
CA VAL A 107 8.29 3.61 10.47
C VAL A 107 7.50 4.86 10.15
N THR A 108 6.49 4.75 9.29
CA THR A 108 5.62 5.87 8.92
C THR A 108 4.87 6.43 10.13
N GLY A 109 4.33 5.58 11.00
CA GLY A 109 3.69 6.04 12.24
C GLY A 109 4.66 6.72 13.21
N LYS A 110 5.93 6.29 13.26
CA LYS A 110 6.96 6.96 14.04
C LYS A 110 7.40 8.29 13.42
N LEU A 111 7.47 8.35 12.09
CA LEU A 111 7.75 9.58 11.37
C LEU A 111 6.64 10.61 11.64
N ALA A 112 5.37 10.25 11.55
CA ALA A 112 4.26 11.16 11.82
C ALA A 112 4.34 11.78 13.22
N ARG A 113 4.61 10.98 14.25
CA ARG A 113 4.81 11.49 15.62
C ARG A 113 6.04 12.38 15.76
N TRP A 114 7.12 12.07 15.05
CA TRP A 114 8.33 12.88 15.06
C TRP A 114 8.08 14.23 14.38
N LEU A 115 7.37 14.25 13.25
CA LEU A 115 6.99 15.50 12.56
C LEU A 115 6.13 16.41 13.45
N GLU A 116 5.20 15.85 14.20
CA GLU A 116 4.41 16.57 15.21
C GLU A 116 5.31 17.14 16.32
N GLN A 117 6.22 16.32 16.88
CA GLN A 117 7.17 16.77 17.92
C GLN A 117 8.10 17.89 17.47
N GLN A 118 8.42 17.94 16.18
CA GLN A 118 9.20 19.03 15.57
C GLN A 118 8.31 20.24 15.19
N ALA A 119 7.00 20.19 15.43
CA ALA A 119 6.02 21.18 15.01
C ALA A 119 6.01 21.44 13.49
N TYR A 120 6.28 20.41 12.70
CA TYR A 120 6.17 20.47 11.23
C TYR A 120 4.76 20.18 10.76
N ILE A 121 3.97 19.46 11.54
CA ILE A 121 2.57 19.14 11.25
C ILE A 121 1.73 19.34 12.51
N GLU A 122 0.44 19.60 12.32
CA GLU A 122 -0.55 19.70 13.39
C GLU A 122 -0.91 18.33 13.97
N SER A 123 -1.39 18.32 15.24
CA SER A 123 -1.70 17.09 15.98
C SER A 123 -2.76 16.24 15.28
N ASP A 124 -3.79 16.85 14.72
CA ASP A 124 -4.86 16.15 14.01
C ASP A 124 -4.33 15.40 12.78
N ALA A 125 -3.42 16.02 12.03
CA ALA A 125 -2.77 15.38 10.88
C ALA A 125 -1.87 14.22 11.32
N ALA A 126 -1.17 14.38 12.44
CA ALA A 126 -0.34 13.32 13.03
C ALA A 126 -1.19 12.12 13.50
N GLU A 127 -2.33 12.35 14.16
CA GLU A 127 -3.24 11.28 14.60
C GLU A 127 -3.75 10.45 13.42
N VAL A 128 -4.27 11.11 12.39
CA VAL A 128 -4.75 10.42 11.16
C VAL A 128 -3.64 9.59 10.51
N ALA A 129 -2.44 10.16 10.41
CA ALA A 129 -1.27 9.48 9.85
C ALA A 129 -0.84 8.26 10.69
N VAL A 130 -0.85 8.38 12.01
CA VAL A 130 -0.50 7.29 12.95
C VAL A 130 -1.51 6.15 12.89
N ASP A 131 -2.81 6.45 12.84
CA ASP A 131 -3.85 5.43 12.77
C ASP A 131 -3.77 4.66 11.44
N ARG A 132 -3.63 5.35 10.32
CA ARG A 132 -3.38 4.73 9.01
C ARG A 132 -2.14 3.84 9.01
N ALA A 133 -1.05 4.34 9.56
CA ALA A 133 0.20 3.60 9.66
C ALA A 133 0.07 2.34 10.53
N ARG A 134 -0.70 2.40 11.61
CA ARG A 134 -0.98 1.25 12.48
C ARG A 134 -1.76 0.16 11.74
N ASP A 135 -2.80 0.55 11.01
CA ASP A 135 -3.59 -0.39 10.22
C ASP A 135 -2.74 -1.02 9.12
N SER A 136 -2.00 -0.22 8.37
CA SER A 136 -1.10 -0.71 7.31
C SER A 136 -0.03 -1.66 7.84
N ALA A 137 0.53 -1.43 9.03
CA ALA A 137 1.53 -2.34 9.63
C ALA A 137 0.97 -3.75 9.89
N ARG A 138 -0.35 -3.89 10.05
CA ARG A 138 -1.06 -5.16 10.22
C ARG A 138 -1.55 -5.72 8.89
N GLU A 139 -2.12 -4.86 8.06
CA GLU A 139 -2.87 -5.25 6.86
C GLU A 139 -1.97 -5.56 5.68
N LEU A 140 -0.90 -4.79 5.44
CA LEU A 140 0.01 -5.05 4.31
C LEU A 140 0.61 -6.46 4.35
N PRO A 141 1.21 -6.93 5.47
CA PRO A 141 1.70 -8.30 5.53
C PRO A 141 0.61 -9.36 5.45
N ALA A 142 -0.61 -9.05 5.89
CA ALA A 142 -1.74 -9.97 5.83
C ALA A 142 -2.28 -10.10 4.40
N ALA A 143 -2.39 -8.99 3.67
CA ALA A 143 -2.81 -8.95 2.27
C ALA A 143 -1.82 -9.68 1.36
N ASP A 144 -0.52 -9.47 1.55
CA ASP A 144 0.53 -10.18 0.82
C ASP A 144 0.44 -11.70 1.02
N ARG A 145 0.29 -12.16 2.27
CA ARG A 145 0.08 -13.59 2.55
C ARG A 145 -1.22 -14.14 2.00
N LEU A 146 -2.28 -13.34 2.00
CA LEU A 146 -3.56 -13.73 1.40
C LEU A 146 -3.40 -13.90 -0.11
N THR A 147 -2.68 -13.01 -0.78
CA THR A 147 -2.33 -13.14 -2.20
C THR A 147 -1.71 -14.50 -2.48
N ASP A 148 -0.64 -14.87 -1.75
CA ASP A 148 0.04 -16.16 -1.93
C ASP A 148 -0.94 -17.35 -1.77
N LEU A 149 -1.77 -17.32 -0.74
CA LEU A 149 -2.73 -18.41 -0.47
C LEU A 149 -3.84 -18.50 -1.53
N LEU A 150 -4.29 -17.37 -2.08
CA LEU A 150 -5.28 -17.36 -3.15
C LEU A 150 -4.67 -17.83 -4.48
N VAL A 151 -3.43 -17.45 -4.77
CA VAL A 151 -2.67 -17.99 -5.92
C VAL A 151 -2.53 -19.50 -5.82
N GLU A 152 -2.22 -20.05 -4.62
CA GLU A 152 -2.18 -21.51 -4.42
C GLU A 152 -3.56 -22.19 -4.66
N VAL A 153 -4.67 -21.50 -4.40
CA VAL A 153 -6.01 -21.98 -4.72
C VAL A 153 -6.23 -22.00 -6.22
N ALA A 154 -5.86 -20.93 -6.91
CA ALA A 154 -5.98 -20.81 -8.37
C ALA A 154 -5.16 -21.89 -9.09
N MET A 155 -3.93 -22.14 -8.64
CA MET A 155 -3.06 -23.20 -9.21
C MET A 155 -3.63 -24.61 -9.10
N LYS A 156 -4.60 -24.85 -8.22
CA LYS A 156 -5.26 -26.14 -8.01
C LYS A 156 -6.63 -26.21 -8.67
N ALA A 157 -7.06 -25.13 -9.32
CA ALA A 157 -8.32 -25.09 -10.05
C ALA A 157 -8.31 -26.05 -11.26
N PRO A 158 -9.48 -26.51 -11.73
CA PRO A 158 -9.56 -27.23 -12.99
C PRO A 158 -9.11 -26.30 -14.14
N ASP A 159 -8.55 -26.89 -15.17
CA ASP A 159 -8.24 -26.17 -16.41
C ASP A 159 -9.57 -25.82 -17.11
N LEU A 160 -9.88 -24.53 -17.13
CA LEU A 160 -11.11 -23.96 -17.69
C LEU A 160 -10.74 -22.73 -18.52
N ASP A 161 -11.25 -22.66 -19.75
CA ASP A 161 -11.13 -21.50 -20.61
C ASP A 161 -12.47 -20.75 -20.67
N VAL A 162 -12.43 -19.49 -21.07
CA VAL A 162 -13.62 -18.66 -21.30
C VAL A 162 -14.60 -19.32 -22.28
N ASP A 163 -14.08 -20.07 -23.26
CA ASP A 163 -14.89 -20.81 -24.24
C ASP A 163 -15.58 -22.06 -23.66
N ASP A 164 -15.21 -22.49 -22.44
CA ASP A 164 -15.75 -23.69 -21.77
C ASP A 164 -16.99 -23.40 -20.91
N VAL A 165 -17.35 -22.14 -20.68
CA VAL A 165 -18.41 -21.69 -19.78
C VAL A 165 -19.26 -20.59 -20.41
N ASP A 166 -20.48 -20.42 -19.92
CA ASP A 166 -21.35 -19.32 -20.36
C ASP A 166 -20.81 -17.98 -19.83
N GLU A 167 -21.05 -16.87 -20.56
CA GLU A 167 -20.56 -15.53 -20.21
C GLU A 167 -20.95 -15.12 -18.77
N GLU A 168 -22.14 -15.50 -18.32
CA GLU A 168 -22.62 -15.24 -16.94
C GLU A 168 -21.90 -16.08 -15.87
N ASP A 169 -21.16 -17.10 -16.27
CA ASP A 169 -20.38 -18.00 -15.44
C ASP A 169 -18.87 -17.68 -15.44
N TRP A 170 -18.46 -16.58 -16.12
CA TRP A 170 -17.09 -16.09 -16.19
C TRP A 170 -16.98 -14.69 -15.59
N VAL A 171 -15.93 -14.43 -14.84
CA VAL A 171 -15.59 -13.11 -14.34
C VAL A 171 -14.08 -12.89 -14.42
N GLU A 172 -13.69 -11.72 -14.90
CA GLU A 172 -12.32 -11.21 -14.96
C GLU A 172 -12.36 -9.73 -14.60
N ASP A 173 -12.16 -9.42 -13.31
CA ASP A 173 -12.26 -8.06 -12.82
C ASP A 173 -11.54 -7.87 -11.49
N GLN A 174 -11.39 -6.60 -11.10
CA GLN A 174 -10.95 -6.21 -9.76
C GLN A 174 -12.16 -6.08 -8.85
N LEU A 175 -12.34 -7.05 -7.96
CA LEU A 175 -13.51 -7.18 -7.10
C LEU A 175 -13.17 -6.98 -5.63
N MET A 176 -14.14 -6.47 -4.89
CA MET A 176 -14.06 -6.37 -3.44
C MET A 176 -14.43 -7.70 -2.79
N ILE A 177 -13.70 -8.08 -1.74
CA ILE A 177 -14.12 -9.17 -0.85
C ILE A 177 -15.36 -8.68 -0.10
N ASP A 178 -16.50 -9.34 -0.35
CA ASP A 178 -17.81 -8.97 0.22
C ASP A 178 -18.06 -9.71 1.54
N GLN A 179 -17.85 -11.03 1.55
CA GLN A 179 -18.12 -11.85 2.72
C GLN A 179 -17.02 -12.88 2.95
N VAL A 180 -16.73 -13.13 4.23
CA VAL A 180 -15.78 -14.16 4.66
C VAL A 180 -16.43 -15.08 5.70
N GLN A 181 -16.34 -16.39 5.49
CA GLN A 181 -16.70 -17.41 6.44
C GLN A 181 -15.56 -18.45 6.54
N PRO A 182 -15.53 -19.31 7.57
CA PRO A 182 -14.49 -20.32 7.67
C PRO A 182 -14.34 -21.14 6.38
N ARG A 183 -13.16 -21.04 5.76
CA ARG A 183 -12.78 -21.71 4.49
C ARG A 183 -13.56 -21.25 3.25
N LYS A 184 -14.23 -20.10 3.29
CA LYS A 184 -15.02 -19.58 2.18
C LYS A 184 -14.86 -18.06 2.07
N VAL A 185 -14.74 -17.58 0.83
CA VAL A 185 -14.72 -16.15 0.50
C VAL A 185 -15.73 -15.89 -0.60
N TRP A 186 -16.43 -14.76 -0.52
CA TRP A 186 -17.30 -14.24 -1.57
C TRP A 186 -16.76 -12.87 -2.00
N PHE A 187 -16.90 -12.61 -3.26
CA PHE A 187 -16.60 -11.32 -3.85
C PHE A 187 -17.90 -10.61 -4.25
N GLU A 188 -17.82 -9.30 -4.46
CA GLU A 188 -18.96 -8.51 -4.93
C GLU A 188 -19.57 -9.11 -6.20
N GLY A 189 -20.85 -8.75 -6.48
CA GLY A 189 -21.59 -9.36 -7.60
C GLY A 189 -22.07 -10.79 -7.32
N GLY A 190 -21.92 -11.30 -6.07
CA GLY A 190 -22.36 -12.65 -5.68
C GLY A 190 -21.43 -13.76 -6.16
N ILE A 191 -20.19 -13.43 -6.52
CA ILE A 191 -19.18 -14.39 -6.94
C ILE A 191 -18.69 -15.19 -5.75
N GLY A 192 -19.00 -16.47 -5.70
CA GLY A 192 -18.66 -17.36 -4.59
C GLY A 192 -19.79 -18.30 -4.19
N PRO A 193 -19.60 -19.14 -3.12
CA PRO A 193 -18.40 -19.21 -2.29
C PRO A 193 -17.21 -19.84 -3.02
N ILE A 194 -16.07 -19.17 -2.96
CA ILE A 194 -14.79 -19.77 -3.33
C ILE A 194 -14.24 -20.53 -2.12
N GLN A 195 -13.88 -21.79 -2.31
CA GLN A 195 -13.28 -22.60 -1.26
C GLN A 195 -11.79 -22.22 -1.09
N VAL A 196 -11.42 -21.86 0.12
CA VAL A 196 -10.05 -21.42 0.44
C VAL A 196 -9.49 -22.17 1.66
N PRO A 197 -8.18 -22.25 1.86
CA PRO A 197 -7.60 -22.73 3.10
C PRO A 197 -8.11 -21.94 4.32
N LYS A 198 -8.20 -22.57 5.50
CA LYS A 198 -8.64 -21.91 6.73
C LYS A 198 -7.87 -20.61 6.98
N ARG A 199 -6.54 -20.64 6.78
CA ARG A 199 -5.69 -19.47 6.98
C ARG A 199 -6.00 -18.31 6.02
N ALA A 200 -6.40 -18.58 4.78
CA ALA A 200 -6.81 -17.54 3.86
C ALA A 200 -8.09 -16.83 4.35
N SER A 201 -9.09 -17.60 4.81
CA SER A 201 -10.30 -17.00 5.39
C SER A 201 -10.09 -16.31 6.74
N GLU A 202 -8.99 -16.60 7.47
CA GLU A 202 -8.59 -15.89 8.68
C GLU A 202 -7.89 -14.56 8.39
N LEU A 203 -7.27 -14.41 7.21
CA LEU A 203 -6.56 -13.21 6.77
C LEU A 203 -7.47 -12.27 5.97
N ALA A 204 -8.37 -12.83 5.15
CA ALA A 204 -9.26 -12.07 4.30
C ALA A 204 -10.17 -11.15 5.12
N GLN A 205 -10.34 -9.91 4.66
CA GLN A 205 -11.22 -8.95 5.28
C GLN A 205 -12.20 -8.40 4.23
N PRO A 206 -13.49 -8.24 4.57
CA PRO A 206 -14.43 -7.52 3.72
C PRO A 206 -13.93 -6.10 3.44
N GLY A 207 -14.11 -5.64 2.20
CA GLY A 207 -13.63 -4.33 1.73
C GLY A 207 -12.28 -4.37 1.03
N TRP A 208 -11.48 -5.43 1.18
CA TRP A 208 -10.23 -5.56 0.45
C TRP A 208 -10.47 -5.88 -1.03
N MET A 209 -9.67 -5.27 -1.89
CA MET A 209 -9.77 -5.41 -3.34
C MET A 209 -8.77 -6.42 -3.88
N VAL A 210 -9.18 -7.20 -4.88
CA VAL A 210 -8.28 -8.13 -5.56
C VAL A 210 -8.74 -8.34 -7.02
N PHE A 211 -7.81 -8.37 -7.95
CA PHE A 211 -8.09 -8.83 -9.30
C PHE A 211 -8.21 -10.35 -9.32
N ILE A 212 -9.29 -10.86 -9.88
CA ILE A 212 -9.50 -12.29 -10.03
C ILE A 212 -9.98 -12.65 -11.44
N VAL A 213 -9.60 -13.84 -11.88
CA VAL A 213 -10.32 -14.56 -12.93
C VAL A 213 -10.98 -15.75 -12.25
N ALA A 214 -12.29 -15.89 -12.38
CA ALA A 214 -13.03 -16.99 -11.79
C ALA A 214 -14.12 -17.50 -12.75
N ALA A 215 -14.37 -18.80 -12.70
CA ALA A 215 -15.41 -19.44 -13.51
C ALA A 215 -16.32 -20.32 -12.65
N ARG A 216 -17.62 -20.38 -13.03
CA ARG A 216 -18.57 -21.25 -12.39
C ARG A 216 -18.81 -22.50 -13.25
N ARG A 217 -18.47 -23.66 -12.71
CA ARG A 217 -18.71 -24.95 -13.37
C ARG A 217 -19.44 -25.90 -12.41
N ASN A 218 -20.49 -26.54 -12.88
CA ASN A 218 -21.33 -27.42 -12.08
C ASN A 218 -21.86 -26.77 -10.79
N GLY A 219 -22.24 -25.49 -10.87
CA GLY A 219 -22.76 -24.71 -9.75
C GLY A 219 -21.72 -24.30 -8.70
N ARG A 220 -20.42 -24.45 -8.98
CA ARG A 220 -19.31 -24.05 -8.09
C ARG A 220 -18.41 -23.06 -8.76
N TRP A 221 -18.07 -21.99 -8.04
CA TRP A 221 -17.05 -21.04 -8.45
C TRP A 221 -15.65 -21.61 -8.21
N HIS A 222 -14.79 -21.48 -9.20
CA HIS A 222 -13.37 -21.80 -9.18
C HIS A 222 -12.57 -20.54 -9.44
N LEU A 223 -11.57 -20.28 -8.62
CA LEU A 223 -10.62 -19.19 -8.80
C LEU A 223 -9.53 -19.68 -9.76
N LEU A 224 -9.37 -19.03 -10.91
CA LEU A 224 -8.44 -19.43 -11.98
C LEU A 224 -7.17 -18.60 -11.96
N GLU A 225 -7.31 -17.30 -11.71
CA GLU A 225 -6.18 -16.37 -11.61
C GLU A 225 -6.41 -15.37 -10.48
N VAL A 226 -5.33 -14.89 -9.89
CA VAL A 226 -5.35 -13.94 -8.78
C VAL A 226 -4.24 -12.92 -8.96
N GLY A 227 -4.61 -11.66 -8.90
CA GLY A 227 -3.67 -10.56 -8.75
C GLY A 227 -3.37 -10.24 -7.28
N THR A 228 -2.72 -9.11 -7.06
CA THR A 228 -2.38 -8.64 -5.72
C THR A 228 -3.64 -8.24 -4.94
N VAL A 229 -3.68 -8.59 -3.65
CA VAL A 229 -4.71 -8.13 -2.71
C VAL A 229 -4.33 -6.76 -2.17
N TYR A 230 -5.28 -5.83 -2.18
CA TYR A 230 -5.16 -4.46 -1.65
C TYR A 230 -6.06 -4.31 -0.41
N PRO A 231 -5.48 -3.98 0.75
CA PRO A 231 -6.24 -3.71 1.96
C PRO A 231 -6.90 -2.33 1.97
#